data_40cb6743621774500cca9232dfcd6866
#
_entry.id   40cb6743621774500cca9232dfcd6866
#
_cell.length_a   1.000
_cell.length_b   1.000
_cell.length_c   1.000
_cell.angle_alpha   90.00
_cell.angle_beta   90.00
_cell.angle_gamma   90.00
#
_symmetry.space_group_name_H-M   'P 1'
#
loop_
_entity.id
_entity.type
_entity.pdbx_description
1 polymer ?
#
loop_
_entity_poly.entity_id
_entity_poly.type
_entity_poly.pdbx_seq_one_letter_code
_entity_poly.pdbx_strand_id
1 'polypeptide(L)'
;MKLLGSILILWSASICCYFRQREGKRLILLGDAILGDLAVLKSGVCISCIPLPQLMERELAQSLASRQLWKPFYRLLLERKDMGVETCWREIAVQLPSPLDRLITPVGAMLVRGGEPLERAINETREELAEFLRSERQKRAAADKLTAALYLSGAGLMILVLI
;
A
#
# COMPACT_ATOMS: atom_id res chain seq x y z
N MET A 1 -36.06 25.54 5.94
CA MET A 1 -34.65 25.93 6.19
C MET A 1 -33.87 24.88 7.02
N LYS A 2 -34.41 24.36 8.13
CA LYS A 2 -33.71 23.38 9.00
C LYS A 2 -33.40 22.04 8.31
N LEU A 3 -34.32 21.51 7.50
CA LEU A 3 -34.14 20.25 6.76
C LEU A 3 -33.03 20.29 5.71
N LEU A 4 -32.88 21.41 4.99
CA LEU A 4 -31.83 21.60 4.00
C LEU A 4 -30.43 21.57 4.63
N GLY A 5 -30.26 22.19 5.82
CA GLY A 5 -28.99 22.16 6.55
C GLY A 5 -28.60 20.74 7.01
N SER A 6 -29.57 19.98 7.51
CA SER A 6 -29.33 18.60 7.94
C SER A 6 -28.92 17.66 6.78
N ILE A 7 -29.53 17.81 5.62
CA ILE A 7 -29.21 17.05 4.41
C ILE A 7 -27.79 17.39 3.92
N LEU A 8 -27.40 18.67 3.95
CA LEU A 8 -26.07 19.10 3.54
C LEU A 8 -24.96 18.54 4.47
N ILE A 9 -25.20 18.51 5.77
CA ILE A 9 -24.27 17.94 6.75
C ILE A 9 -24.11 16.43 6.55
N LEU A 10 -25.19 15.69 6.34
CA LEU A 10 -25.16 14.25 6.07
C LEU A 10 -24.43 13.96 4.75
N TRP A 11 -24.64 14.75 3.72
CA TRP A 11 -23.96 14.63 2.43
C TRP A 11 -22.45 14.87 2.55
N SER A 12 -22.04 15.93 3.23
CA SER A 12 -20.61 16.24 3.43
C SER A 12 -19.91 15.16 4.25
N ALA A 13 -20.55 14.66 5.31
CA ALA A 13 -20.03 13.55 6.11
C ALA A 13 -19.89 12.26 5.28
N SER A 14 -20.88 11.95 4.43
CA SER A 14 -20.84 10.77 3.55
C SER A 14 -19.72 10.87 2.52
N ILE A 15 -19.51 12.02 1.93
CA ILE A 15 -18.42 12.28 0.97
C ILE A 15 -17.06 12.13 1.64
N CYS A 16 -16.87 12.69 2.83
CA CYS A 16 -15.63 12.56 3.59
C CYS A 16 -15.32 11.10 3.95
N CYS A 17 -16.33 10.34 4.40
CA CYS A 17 -16.21 8.90 4.64
C CYS A 17 -15.84 8.13 3.39
N TYR A 18 -16.46 8.43 2.25
CA TYR A 18 -16.17 7.78 0.98
C TYR A 18 -14.72 7.98 0.51
N PHE A 19 -14.21 9.21 0.58
CA PHE A 19 -12.81 9.49 0.22
C PHE A 19 -11.82 8.76 1.14
N ARG A 20 -12.07 8.79 2.45
CA ARG A 20 -11.22 8.10 3.42
C ARG A 20 -11.22 6.57 3.24
N GLN A 21 -12.36 5.98 2.88
CA GLN A 21 -12.45 4.56 2.55
C GLN A 21 -11.67 4.22 1.27
N ARG A 22 -11.71 5.11 0.27
CA ARG A 22 -11.02 4.89 -1.00
C ARG A 22 -9.50 4.91 -0.87
N GLU A 23 -8.96 5.88 -0.14
CA GLU A 23 -7.51 5.98 0.10
C GLU A 23 -6.96 4.75 0.79
N GLY A 24 -7.59 4.32 1.79
CA GLY A 24 -7.06 3.18 2.48
C GLY A 24 -7.32 1.84 1.78
N LYS A 25 -8.34 1.64 0.91
CA LYS A 25 -8.42 0.48 0.01
C LYS A 25 -7.21 0.46 -0.92
N ARG A 26 -6.81 1.63 -1.42
CA ARG A 26 -5.66 1.80 -2.27
C ARG A 26 -4.35 1.42 -1.56
N LEU A 27 -4.20 1.80 -0.30
CA LEU A 27 -3.05 1.46 0.53
C LEU A 27 -2.94 -0.05 0.76
N ILE A 28 -4.05 -0.73 1.05
CA ILE A 28 -4.05 -2.20 1.22
C ILE A 28 -3.71 -2.89 -0.10
N LEU A 29 -4.30 -2.47 -1.22
CA LEU A 29 -4.01 -3.05 -2.53
C LEU A 29 -2.54 -2.88 -2.92
N LEU A 30 -1.96 -1.71 -2.63
CA LEU A 30 -0.54 -1.45 -2.88
C LEU A 30 0.35 -2.32 -1.97
N GLY A 31 0.01 -2.42 -0.69
CA GLY A 31 0.73 -3.26 0.25
C GLY A 31 0.69 -4.75 -0.11
N ASP A 32 -0.47 -5.25 -0.53
CA ASP A 32 -0.61 -6.64 -1.00
C ASP A 32 0.24 -6.90 -2.26
N ALA A 33 0.25 -5.95 -3.19
CA ALA A 33 1.08 -6.06 -4.38
C ALA A 33 2.58 -6.08 -4.02
N ILE A 34 3.03 -5.19 -3.15
CA ILE A 34 4.43 -5.16 -2.67
C ILE A 34 4.78 -6.48 -1.96
N LEU A 35 3.88 -7.01 -1.15
CA LEU A 35 4.10 -8.28 -0.44
C LEU A 35 4.28 -9.46 -1.41
N GLY A 36 3.52 -9.49 -2.50
CA GLY A 36 3.68 -10.44 -3.59
C GLY A 36 5.02 -10.25 -4.33
N ASP A 37 5.35 -9.00 -4.66
CA ASP A 37 6.58 -8.66 -5.36
C ASP A 37 7.84 -8.99 -4.53
N LEU A 38 7.80 -8.80 -3.22
CA LEU A 38 8.89 -9.23 -2.32
C LEU A 38 9.08 -10.74 -2.32
N ALA A 39 8.01 -11.53 -2.48
CA ALA A 39 8.13 -12.98 -2.63
C ALA A 39 8.80 -13.36 -3.95
N VAL A 40 8.43 -12.69 -5.05
CA VAL A 40 9.06 -12.86 -6.36
C VAL A 40 10.54 -12.42 -6.31
N LEU A 41 10.82 -11.30 -5.66
CA LEU A 41 12.18 -10.82 -5.49
C LEU A 41 13.06 -11.82 -4.72
N LYS A 42 12.52 -12.40 -3.64
CA LYS A 42 13.21 -13.44 -2.87
C LYS A 42 13.51 -14.67 -3.74
N SER A 43 12.51 -15.20 -4.44
CA SER A 43 12.70 -16.39 -5.27
C SER A 43 13.62 -16.13 -6.45
N GLY A 44 13.51 -14.98 -7.11
CA GLY A 44 14.31 -14.63 -8.27
C GLY A 44 15.77 -14.34 -7.92
N VAL A 45 16.01 -13.46 -6.97
CA VAL A 45 17.39 -13.02 -6.66
C VAL A 45 18.10 -14.00 -5.73
N CYS A 46 17.45 -14.44 -4.63
CA CYS A 46 18.13 -15.24 -3.61
C CYS A 46 18.20 -16.73 -3.97
N ILE A 47 17.20 -17.28 -4.66
CA ILE A 47 17.14 -18.71 -4.98
C ILE A 47 17.62 -18.97 -6.42
N SER A 48 17.04 -18.27 -7.39
CA SER A 48 17.31 -18.51 -8.82
C SER A 48 18.49 -17.70 -9.35
N CYS A 49 19.07 -16.80 -8.56
CA CYS A 49 20.20 -15.93 -8.94
C CYS A 49 19.95 -15.14 -10.24
N ILE A 50 18.70 -14.77 -10.51
CA ILE A 50 18.33 -13.97 -11.67
C ILE A 50 18.78 -12.52 -11.43
N PRO A 51 19.47 -11.87 -12.40
CA PRO A 51 19.83 -10.48 -12.28
C PRO A 51 18.59 -9.59 -12.08
N LEU A 52 18.67 -8.67 -11.12
CA LEU A 52 17.57 -7.77 -10.75
C LEU A 52 16.90 -7.08 -11.95
N PRO A 53 17.62 -6.55 -12.96
CA PRO A 53 17.01 -5.95 -14.14
C PRO A 53 16.11 -6.90 -14.93
N GLN A 54 16.54 -8.14 -15.11
CA GLN A 54 15.74 -9.16 -15.83
C GLN A 54 14.48 -9.54 -15.04
N LEU A 55 14.59 -9.63 -13.72
CA LEU A 55 13.46 -9.92 -12.84
C LEU A 55 12.43 -8.78 -12.89
N MET A 56 12.88 -7.54 -12.92
CA MET A 56 12.03 -6.36 -13.03
C MET A 56 11.26 -6.30 -14.35
N GLU A 57 11.87 -6.71 -15.44
CA GLU A 57 11.21 -6.74 -16.76
C GLU A 57 10.17 -7.85 -16.88
N ARG A 58 10.44 -9.02 -16.33
CA ARG A 58 9.66 -10.23 -16.59
C ARG A 58 8.58 -10.49 -15.54
N GLU A 59 8.90 -10.33 -14.28
CA GLU A 59 8.09 -10.84 -13.18
C GLU A 59 7.58 -9.76 -12.22
N LEU A 60 8.38 -8.72 -11.99
CA LEU A 60 7.97 -7.58 -11.19
C LEU A 60 7.16 -6.59 -12.06
N ALA A 61 6.32 -5.78 -11.45
CA ALA A 61 5.47 -4.80 -12.17
C ALA A 61 4.33 -5.42 -13.01
N GLN A 62 3.90 -6.63 -12.72
CA GLN A 62 2.76 -7.24 -13.43
C GLN A 62 1.44 -6.58 -13.07
N SER A 63 1.22 -6.22 -11.80
CA SER A 63 0.01 -5.51 -11.38
C SER A 63 0.13 -4.00 -11.57
N LEU A 64 -1.02 -3.30 -11.68
CA LEU A 64 -1.04 -1.84 -11.73
C LEU A 64 -0.44 -1.20 -10.47
N ALA A 65 -0.62 -1.84 -9.32
CA ALA A 65 -0.08 -1.37 -8.05
C ALA A 65 1.44 -1.58 -7.98
N SER A 66 1.95 -2.75 -8.38
CA SER A 66 3.38 -3.04 -8.47
C SER A 66 4.12 -2.10 -9.41
N ARG A 67 3.47 -1.71 -10.51
CA ARG A 67 4.05 -0.76 -11.48
C ARG A 67 4.37 0.60 -10.87
N GLN A 68 3.66 1.03 -9.83
CA GLN A 68 3.93 2.30 -9.16
C GLN A 68 5.28 2.31 -8.45
N LEU A 69 5.76 1.15 -7.98
CA LEU A 69 7.05 1.00 -7.33
C LEU A 69 8.16 0.65 -8.35
N TRP A 70 7.96 -0.42 -9.12
CA TRP A 70 9.03 -1.03 -9.90
C TRP A 70 9.38 -0.27 -11.19
N LYS A 71 8.40 0.31 -11.89
CA LYS A 71 8.68 1.07 -13.12
C LYS A 71 9.55 2.32 -12.88
N PRO A 72 9.22 3.20 -11.89
CA PRO A 72 10.08 4.34 -11.60
C PRO A 72 11.45 3.91 -11.11
N PHE A 73 11.52 2.84 -10.29
CA PHE A 73 12.80 2.32 -9.81
C PHE A 73 13.69 1.82 -10.95
N TYR A 74 13.15 1.01 -11.85
CA TYR A 74 13.87 0.52 -13.02
C TYR A 74 14.36 1.66 -13.93
N ARG A 75 13.48 2.62 -14.18
CA ARG A 75 13.82 3.82 -14.97
C ARG A 75 14.97 4.61 -14.33
N LEU A 76 14.89 4.82 -13.01
CA LEU A 76 15.92 5.53 -12.26
C LEU A 76 17.28 4.83 -12.34
N LEU A 77 17.29 3.49 -12.23
CA LEU A 77 18.52 2.68 -12.40
C LEU A 77 19.14 2.80 -13.78
N LEU A 78 18.32 2.92 -14.83
CA LEU A 78 18.81 3.08 -16.19
C LEU A 78 19.32 4.49 -16.48
N GLU A 79 18.61 5.51 -16.00
CA GLU A 79 18.94 6.93 -16.26
C GLU A 79 20.13 7.41 -15.43
N ARG A 80 20.25 6.94 -14.19
CA ARG A 80 21.27 7.41 -13.23
C ARG A 80 22.26 6.31 -12.86
N LYS A 81 23.05 5.91 -13.81
CA LYS A 81 24.09 4.87 -13.63
C LYS A 81 25.13 5.20 -12.55
N ASP A 82 25.31 6.47 -12.25
CA ASP A 82 26.25 6.95 -11.24
C ASP A 82 25.70 6.85 -9.81
N MET A 83 24.39 6.66 -9.66
CA MET A 83 23.76 6.48 -8.34
C MET A 83 23.71 5.02 -7.96
N GLY A 84 24.08 4.73 -6.72
CA GLY A 84 23.94 3.37 -6.17
C GLY A 84 22.47 2.91 -6.10
N VAL A 85 22.26 1.61 -6.25
CA VAL A 85 20.94 0.95 -6.18
C VAL A 85 20.15 1.35 -4.91
N GLU A 86 20.84 1.44 -3.78
CA GLU A 86 20.25 1.85 -2.51
C GLU A 86 19.66 3.27 -2.55
N THR A 87 20.38 4.21 -3.17
CA THR A 87 19.93 5.60 -3.28
C THR A 87 18.72 5.71 -4.19
N CYS A 88 18.73 5.01 -5.33
CA CYS A 88 17.59 4.92 -6.22
C CYS A 88 16.37 4.32 -5.53
N TRP A 89 16.57 3.25 -4.74
CA TRP A 89 15.48 2.64 -3.97
C TRP A 89 14.89 3.61 -2.95
N ARG A 90 15.73 4.29 -2.18
CA ARG A 90 15.30 5.26 -1.16
C ARG A 90 14.48 6.41 -1.79
N GLU A 91 14.89 6.91 -2.96
CA GLU A 91 14.18 7.97 -3.68
C GLU A 91 12.77 7.53 -4.09
N ILE A 92 12.61 6.28 -4.48
CA ILE A 92 11.29 5.72 -4.84
C ILE A 92 10.48 5.35 -3.60
N ALA A 93 11.11 4.78 -2.59
CA ALA A 93 10.42 4.40 -1.36
C ALA A 93 9.72 5.58 -0.68
N VAL A 94 10.37 6.75 -0.64
CA VAL A 94 9.80 7.99 -0.07
C VAL A 94 8.53 8.45 -0.80
N GLN A 95 8.32 8.06 -2.05
CA GLN A 95 7.11 8.41 -2.81
C GLN A 95 5.90 7.55 -2.44
N LEU A 96 6.10 6.48 -1.69
CA LEU A 96 5.00 5.64 -1.22
C LEU A 96 4.27 6.26 -0.04
N PRO A 97 2.97 5.96 0.10
CA PRO A 97 2.23 6.43 1.27
C PRO A 97 2.76 5.78 2.55
N SER A 98 2.94 6.60 3.59
CA SER A 98 3.31 6.09 4.92
C SER A 98 2.22 5.15 5.46
N PRO A 99 2.60 4.03 6.11
CA PRO A 99 3.94 3.64 6.54
C PRO A 99 4.70 2.72 5.56
N LEU A 100 4.18 2.47 4.34
CA LEU A 100 4.82 1.58 3.36
C LEU A 100 6.24 2.04 3.02
N ASP A 101 6.46 3.35 2.93
CA ASP A 101 7.77 3.97 2.71
C ASP A 101 8.83 3.45 3.69
N ARG A 102 8.48 3.43 4.97
CA ARG A 102 9.38 2.99 6.05
C ARG A 102 9.60 1.49 6.05
N LEU A 103 8.53 0.73 5.81
CA LEU A 103 8.58 -0.74 5.85
C LEU A 103 9.47 -1.31 4.74
N ILE A 104 9.47 -0.73 3.54
CA ILE A 104 10.26 -1.28 2.41
C ILE A 104 11.68 -0.74 2.32
N THR A 105 11.99 0.36 3.01
CA THR A 105 13.33 0.99 2.96
C THR A 105 14.47 0.03 3.30
N PRO A 106 14.40 -0.85 4.31
CA PRO A 106 15.47 -1.77 4.67
C PRO A 106 15.87 -2.72 3.53
N VAL A 107 14.93 -3.13 2.70
CA VAL A 107 15.20 -4.02 1.56
C VAL A 107 16.20 -3.38 0.59
N GLY A 108 16.07 -2.08 0.32
CA GLY A 108 16.96 -1.37 -0.60
C GLY A 108 18.41 -1.37 -0.18
N ALA A 109 18.69 -1.22 1.11
CA ALA A 109 20.06 -1.26 1.63
C ALA A 109 20.70 -2.64 1.43
N MET A 110 19.90 -3.70 1.41
CA MET A 110 20.37 -5.07 1.25
C MET A 110 20.40 -5.56 -0.20
N LEU A 111 19.72 -4.86 -1.13
CA LEU A 111 19.76 -5.19 -2.57
C LEU A 111 21.18 -5.21 -3.14
N VAL A 112 22.07 -4.34 -2.64
CA VAL A 112 23.47 -4.28 -3.05
C VAL A 112 24.28 -5.45 -2.50
N ARG A 113 23.95 -5.90 -1.27
CA ARG A 113 24.68 -6.97 -0.61
C ARG A 113 24.29 -8.35 -1.13
N GLY A 114 23.05 -8.51 -1.56
CA GLY A 114 22.53 -9.81 -2.04
C GLY A 114 22.55 -10.92 -0.98
N GLY A 115 22.33 -12.16 -1.41
CA GLY A 115 22.48 -13.34 -0.58
C GLY A 115 21.62 -13.36 0.70
N GLU A 116 22.18 -13.99 1.75
CA GLU A 116 21.47 -14.18 3.03
C GLU A 116 21.02 -12.87 3.72
N PRO A 117 21.79 -11.76 3.72
CA PRO A 117 21.33 -10.49 4.28
C PRO A 117 20.08 -9.95 3.59
N LEU A 118 20.02 -10.05 2.26
CA LEU A 118 18.86 -9.63 1.49
C LEU A 118 17.64 -10.52 1.79
N GLU A 119 17.84 -11.83 1.85
CA GLU A 119 16.79 -12.78 2.17
C GLU A 119 16.17 -12.50 3.55
N ARG A 120 17.01 -12.23 4.54
CA ARG A 120 16.57 -11.88 5.88
C ARG A 120 15.77 -10.59 5.89
N ALA A 121 16.29 -9.53 5.27
CA ALA A 121 15.59 -8.25 5.16
C ALA A 121 14.22 -8.37 4.45
N ILE A 122 14.16 -9.18 3.38
CA ILE A 122 12.89 -9.44 2.70
C ILE A 122 11.90 -10.17 3.62
N ASN A 123 12.35 -11.18 4.36
CA ASN A 123 11.48 -11.93 5.26
C ASN A 123 10.94 -11.03 6.38
N GLU A 124 11.80 -10.27 7.05
CA GLU A 124 11.43 -9.32 8.10
C GLU A 124 10.42 -8.29 7.57
N THR A 125 10.73 -7.67 6.44
CA THR A 125 9.82 -6.69 5.79
C THR A 125 8.47 -7.32 5.42
N ARG A 126 8.46 -8.56 4.96
CA ARG A 126 7.21 -9.27 4.62
C ARG A 126 6.36 -9.55 5.84
N GLU A 127 6.97 -9.95 6.94
CA GLU A 127 6.26 -10.20 8.21
C GLU A 127 5.65 -8.90 8.75
N GLU A 128 6.43 -7.84 8.84
CA GLU A 128 5.96 -6.52 9.30
C GLU A 128 4.86 -5.96 8.40
N LEU A 129 5.02 -6.09 7.08
CA LEU A 129 4.02 -5.63 6.11
C LEU A 129 2.73 -6.45 6.21
N ALA A 130 2.83 -7.77 6.37
CA ALA A 130 1.66 -8.64 6.53
C ALA A 130 0.90 -8.33 7.82
N GLU A 131 1.59 -8.06 8.92
CA GLU A 131 0.99 -7.67 10.19
C GLU A 131 0.30 -6.31 10.07
N PHE A 132 0.98 -5.33 9.46
CA PHE A 132 0.40 -4.03 9.18
C PHE A 132 -0.89 -4.14 8.36
N LEU A 133 -0.87 -4.89 7.26
CA LEU A 133 -2.04 -5.07 6.40
C LEU A 133 -3.20 -5.77 7.12
N ARG A 134 -2.88 -6.75 7.99
CA ARG A 134 -3.87 -7.42 8.83
C ARG A 134 -4.53 -6.43 9.79
N SER A 135 -3.74 -5.62 10.47
CA SER A 135 -4.23 -4.56 11.38
C SER A 135 -5.12 -3.55 10.65
N GLU A 136 -4.69 -3.08 9.48
CA GLU A 136 -5.46 -2.13 8.67
C GLU A 136 -6.78 -2.73 8.16
N ARG A 137 -6.81 -4.01 7.79
CA ARG A 137 -8.04 -4.71 7.42
C ARG A 137 -9.01 -4.84 8.60
N GLN A 138 -8.50 -5.13 9.79
CA GLN A 138 -9.31 -5.22 11.00
C GLN A 138 -9.92 -3.86 11.38
N LYS A 139 -9.12 -2.80 11.38
CA LYS A 139 -9.59 -1.42 11.64
C LYS A 139 -10.70 -1.03 10.66
N ARG A 140 -10.59 -1.43 9.41
CA ARG A 140 -11.60 -1.16 8.38
C ARG A 140 -12.87 -1.94 8.58
N ALA A 141 -12.76 -3.23 8.85
CA ALA A 141 -13.93 -4.04 9.12
C ALA A 141 -14.72 -3.49 10.34
N ALA A 142 -14.02 -2.94 11.33
CA ALA A 142 -14.64 -2.26 12.45
C ALA A 142 -15.28 -0.92 12.05
N ALA A 143 -14.59 -0.11 11.25
CA ALA A 143 -15.11 1.16 10.75
C ALA A 143 -16.32 0.98 9.83
N ASP A 144 -16.32 -0.02 8.95
CA ASP A 144 -17.43 -0.34 8.06
C ASP A 144 -18.68 -0.76 8.87
N LYS A 145 -18.51 -1.55 9.93
CA LYS A 145 -19.61 -1.92 10.86
C LYS A 145 -20.18 -0.70 11.59
N LEU A 146 -19.32 0.19 12.09
CA LEU A 146 -19.75 1.43 12.73
C LEU A 146 -20.49 2.36 11.76
N THR A 147 -19.98 2.47 10.55
CA THR A 147 -20.62 3.29 9.51
C THR A 147 -21.98 2.74 9.12
N ALA A 148 -22.11 1.42 8.95
CA ALA A 148 -23.39 0.77 8.68
C ALA A 148 -24.40 0.99 9.84
N ALA A 149 -23.95 0.88 11.09
CA ALA A 149 -24.79 1.14 12.25
C ALA A 149 -25.27 2.59 12.33
N LEU A 150 -24.39 3.56 12.01
CA LEU A 150 -24.74 4.98 11.96
C LEU A 150 -25.74 5.31 10.85
N TYR A 151 -25.62 4.68 9.68
CA TYR A 151 -26.60 4.86 8.59
C TYR A 151 -27.96 4.29 8.96
N LEU A 152 -27.99 3.10 9.58
CA LEU A 152 -29.25 2.48 10.04
C LEU A 152 -29.94 3.31 11.14
N SER A 153 -29.17 3.83 12.10
CA SER A 153 -29.74 4.68 13.16
C SER A 153 -30.18 6.05 12.64
N GLY A 154 -29.42 6.65 11.73
CA GLY A 154 -29.77 7.92 11.09
C GLY A 154 -31.02 7.80 10.22
N ALA A 155 -31.16 6.73 9.45
CA ALA A 155 -32.37 6.45 8.68
C ALA A 155 -33.59 6.23 9.58
N GLY A 156 -33.42 5.50 10.69
CA GLY A 156 -34.49 5.31 11.69
C GLY A 156 -34.97 6.62 12.32
N LEU A 157 -34.03 7.50 12.68
CA LEU A 157 -34.35 8.83 13.19
C LEU A 157 -35.06 9.71 12.15
N MET A 158 -34.67 9.66 10.90
CA MET A 158 -35.33 10.39 9.82
C MET A 158 -36.78 9.95 9.63
N ILE A 159 -37.05 8.65 9.69
CA ILE A 159 -38.42 8.11 9.60
C ILE A 159 -39.26 8.60 10.78
N LEU A 160 -38.69 8.63 12.00
CA LEU A 160 -39.37 9.08 13.21
C LEU A 160 -39.71 10.58 13.19
N VAL A 161 -38.90 11.40 12.53
CA VAL A 161 -39.15 12.86 12.39
C VAL A 161 -40.14 13.18 11.27
N LEU A 162 -40.34 12.26 10.32
CA LEU A 162 -41.28 12.42 9.19
C LEU A 162 -42.71 11.93 9.49
N ILE A 163 -42.86 11.10 10.52
CA ILE A 163 -44.17 10.65 11.03
C ILE A 163 -44.66 11.60 12.14
#